data_979dea2b6341db8ac41677a3339555c7
#
_entry.id   979dea2b6341db8ac41677a3339555c7
#
_cell.length_a   1.000
_cell.length_b   1.000
_cell.length_c   1.000
_cell.angle_alpha   90.00
_cell.angle_beta   90.00
_cell.angle_gamma   90.00
#
_symmetry.space_group_name_H-M   'P 1'
#
loop_
_entity.id
_entity.type
_entity.pdbx_description
1 polymer ?
#
loop_
_entity_poly.entity_id
_entity_poly.type
_entity_poly.pdbx_seq_one_letter_code
_entity_poly.pdbx_strand_id
1 'polypeptide(L)'
;LTRITSGITPLDAQLGGFIAGRIHLFVGVPGTGKTSAMLHFIDAALRTGESAGLVTRDRGADLISHAAHLGVDLRPHLRSGQLFALRYKSDFASRLASGVPVGRVLDELRAAWTTTRPTRIAINSCSPFLADGAPSDARMLALTEFLESTGATSVVTLPGELSTTTFDRRLEPLIDRAAAVLRFSREPAGHYRVDIVKVRQSFSSSHPIRFTIRASTGIRALGDDTG
;
A
#
# COMPACT_ATOMS: atom_id res chain seq x y z
N LEU A 1 6.63 20.61 -1.91
CA LEU A 1 5.77 19.49 -1.48
C LEU A 1 6.37 18.83 -0.25
N THR A 2 5.55 18.66 0.77
CA THR A 2 5.95 17.96 2.00
C THR A 2 6.18 16.49 1.68
N ARG A 3 7.27 15.92 2.23
CA ARG A 3 7.57 14.50 2.15
C ARG A 3 7.52 13.88 3.54
N ILE A 4 7.09 12.64 3.59
CA ILE A 4 7.04 11.84 4.81
C ILE A 4 7.82 10.55 4.60
N THR A 5 8.35 9.97 5.66
CA THR A 5 9.03 8.67 5.56
C THR A 5 8.07 7.59 5.09
N SER A 6 8.52 6.74 4.17
CA SER A 6 7.80 5.53 3.80
C SER A 6 7.93 4.43 4.84
N GLY A 7 8.84 4.56 5.80
CA GLY A 7 9.23 3.51 6.74
C GLY A 7 10.13 2.43 6.13
N ILE A 8 10.55 2.62 4.89
CA ILE A 8 11.40 1.69 4.14
C ILE A 8 12.70 2.41 3.84
N THR A 9 13.69 2.28 4.73
CA THR A 9 14.94 3.03 4.69
C THR A 9 15.61 3.07 3.30
N PRO A 10 15.79 1.94 2.58
CA PRO A 10 16.41 2.00 1.26
C PRO A 10 15.57 2.75 0.21
N LEU A 11 14.25 2.78 0.38
CA LEU A 11 13.36 3.53 -0.48
C LEU A 11 13.39 5.03 -0.16
N ASP A 12 13.40 5.38 1.11
CA ASP A 12 13.50 6.77 1.58
C ASP A 12 14.84 7.39 1.19
N ALA A 13 15.93 6.64 1.27
CA ALA A 13 17.26 7.09 0.83
C ALA A 13 17.29 7.50 -0.65
N GLN A 14 16.53 6.81 -1.51
CA GLN A 14 16.50 7.09 -2.94
C GLN A 14 15.42 8.11 -3.35
N LEU A 15 14.23 8.06 -2.73
CA LEU A 15 13.11 8.92 -3.07
C LEU A 15 13.01 10.17 -2.20
N GLY A 16 13.71 10.22 -1.06
CA GLY A 16 13.49 11.24 -0.04
C GLY A 16 12.15 11.12 0.68
N GLY A 17 11.56 9.94 0.68
CA GLY A 17 10.23 9.66 1.25
C GLY A 17 9.07 9.83 0.26
N PHE A 18 7.87 9.62 0.75
CA PHE A 18 6.61 9.75 -0.01
C PHE A 18 6.07 11.18 0.02
N ILE A 19 5.40 11.58 -1.06
CA ILE A 19 4.73 12.88 -1.11
C ILE A 19 3.48 12.81 -0.23
N ALA A 20 3.41 13.67 0.78
CA ALA A 20 2.28 13.73 1.71
C ALA A 20 0.95 14.01 0.99
N GLY A 21 -0.12 13.36 1.45
CA GLY A 21 -1.47 13.51 0.88
C GLY A 21 -1.63 12.92 -0.52
N ARG A 22 -0.72 12.06 -0.99
CA ARG A 22 -0.77 11.46 -2.33
C ARG A 22 -0.83 9.95 -2.29
N ILE A 23 -1.26 9.37 -3.40
CA ILE A 23 -1.36 7.92 -3.61
C ILE A 23 -0.03 7.38 -4.12
N HIS A 24 0.42 6.26 -3.54
CA HIS A 24 1.61 5.52 -3.94
C HIS A 24 1.21 4.07 -4.23
N LEU A 25 1.65 3.51 -5.35
CA LEU A 25 1.26 2.17 -5.79
C LEU A 25 2.41 1.19 -5.61
N PHE A 26 2.12 0.05 -4.97
CA PHE A 26 3.02 -1.10 -4.86
C PHE A 26 2.50 -2.22 -5.75
N VAL A 27 3.18 -2.49 -6.83
CA VAL A 27 2.76 -3.45 -7.85
C VAL A 27 3.71 -4.63 -7.88
N GLY A 28 3.19 -5.84 -8.08
CA GLY A 28 4.00 -7.05 -8.19
C GLY A 28 3.20 -8.31 -7.87
N VAL A 29 3.74 -9.46 -8.29
CA VAL A 29 3.12 -10.76 -8.00
C VAL A 29 3.13 -11.09 -6.50
N PRO A 30 2.35 -12.07 -6.03
CA PRO A 30 2.41 -12.54 -4.65
C PRO A 30 3.84 -12.93 -4.23
N GLY A 31 4.19 -12.68 -2.96
CA GLY A 31 5.51 -13.05 -2.42
C GLY A 31 6.65 -12.06 -2.71
N THR A 32 6.39 -10.92 -3.35
CA THR A 32 7.41 -9.92 -3.69
C THR A 32 7.67 -8.86 -2.61
N GLY A 33 7.10 -9.01 -1.41
CA GLY A 33 7.37 -8.13 -0.26
C GLY A 33 6.47 -6.90 -0.13
N LYS A 34 5.45 -6.73 -0.99
CA LYS A 34 4.54 -5.57 -0.94
C LYS A 34 3.84 -5.40 0.42
N THR A 35 3.31 -6.49 0.98
CA THR A 35 2.63 -6.46 2.28
C THR A 35 3.60 -6.08 3.39
N SER A 36 4.82 -6.60 3.37
CA SER A 36 5.86 -6.21 4.33
C SER A 36 6.21 -4.72 4.23
N ALA A 37 6.37 -4.22 3.01
CA ALA A 37 6.61 -2.80 2.75
C ALA A 37 5.45 -1.91 3.22
N MET A 38 4.23 -2.34 2.96
CA MET A 38 3.03 -1.65 3.42
C MET A 38 2.95 -1.62 4.97
N LEU A 39 3.31 -2.71 5.64
CA LEU A 39 3.33 -2.75 7.11
C LEU A 39 4.38 -1.80 7.69
N HIS A 40 5.54 -1.65 7.07
CA HIS A 40 6.52 -0.62 7.45
C HIS A 40 6.00 0.80 7.24
N PHE A 41 5.25 1.04 6.16
CA PHE A 41 4.60 2.34 5.95
C PHE A 41 3.60 2.69 7.05
N ILE A 42 2.81 1.72 7.50
CA ILE A 42 1.88 1.89 8.62
C ILE A 42 2.65 2.08 9.94
N ASP A 43 3.65 1.24 10.22
CA ASP A 43 4.47 1.33 11.42
C ASP A 43 5.14 2.70 11.57
N ALA A 44 5.64 3.26 10.47
CA ALA A 44 6.25 4.58 10.48
C ALA A 44 5.27 5.69 10.93
N ALA A 45 3.99 5.59 10.58
CA ALA A 45 2.97 6.49 11.10
C ALA A 45 2.75 6.31 12.61
N LEU A 46 2.57 5.05 13.01
CA LEU A 46 2.24 4.71 14.39
C LEU A 46 3.34 5.14 15.37
N ARG A 47 4.61 4.99 14.97
CA ARG A 47 5.77 5.42 15.75
C ARG A 47 5.89 6.94 15.92
N THR A 48 5.38 7.71 14.99
CA THR A 48 5.36 9.18 15.06
C THR A 48 4.10 9.75 15.70
N GLY A 49 3.22 8.88 16.21
CA GLY A 49 1.95 9.30 16.83
C GLY A 49 0.84 9.61 15.83
N GLU A 50 1.08 9.40 14.53
CA GLU A 50 0.05 9.53 13.51
C GLU A 50 -0.96 8.38 13.60
N SER A 51 -2.17 8.61 13.08
CA SER A 51 -3.19 7.56 12.94
C SER A 51 -3.16 6.92 11.56
N ALA A 52 -3.48 5.62 11.52
CA ALA A 52 -3.46 4.86 10.29
C ALA A 52 -4.76 4.06 10.04
N GLY A 53 -5.12 3.94 8.77
CA GLY A 53 -6.19 3.08 8.28
C GLY A 53 -5.63 1.96 7.41
N LEU A 54 -6.05 0.73 7.67
CA LEU A 54 -5.65 -0.43 6.87
C LEU A 54 -6.89 -1.20 6.41
N VAL A 55 -7.00 -1.39 5.10
CA VAL A 55 -8.02 -2.25 4.49
C VAL A 55 -7.31 -3.47 3.90
N THR A 56 -7.68 -4.68 4.35
CA THR A 56 -7.00 -5.91 3.94
C THR A 56 -7.96 -7.08 3.81
N ARG A 57 -7.54 -8.10 3.06
CA ARG A 57 -8.19 -9.41 3.02
C ARG A 57 -7.67 -10.35 4.10
N ASP A 58 -6.50 -10.08 4.63
CA ASP A 58 -5.84 -10.95 5.59
C ASP A 58 -6.65 -11.05 6.89
N ARG A 59 -6.60 -12.20 7.55
CA ARG A 59 -7.18 -12.37 8.88
C ARG A 59 -6.39 -11.54 9.88
N GLY A 60 -7.06 -10.96 10.86
CA GLY A 60 -6.41 -10.12 11.86
C GLY A 60 -5.24 -10.82 12.58
N ALA A 61 -5.40 -12.10 12.91
CA ALA A 61 -4.31 -12.88 13.53
C ALA A 61 -3.11 -13.05 12.60
N ASP A 62 -3.34 -13.33 11.31
CA ASP A 62 -2.27 -13.51 10.32
C ASP A 62 -1.53 -12.19 10.06
N LEU A 63 -2.29 -11.09 9.98
CA LEU A 63 -1.72 -9.74 9.84
C LEU A 63 -0.84 -9.36 11.03
N ILE A 64 -1.33 -9.58 12.25
CA ILE A 64 -0.57 -9.31 13.49
C ILE A 64 0.68 -10.18 13.57
N SER A 65 0.56 -11.47 13.22
CA SER A 65 1.71 -12.39 13.20
C SER A 65 2.74 -11.96 12.16
N HIS A 66 2.31 -11.58 10.95
CA HIS A 66 3.21 -11.08 9.91
C HIS A 66 3.92 -9.80 10.34
N ALA A 67 3.20 -8.84 10.90
CA ALA A 67 3.78 -7.60 11.42
C ALA A 67 4.81 -7.89 12.54
N ALA A 68 4.47 -8.75 13.51
CA ALA A 68 5.37 -9.14 14.58
C ALA A 68 6.66 -9.80 14.05
N HIS A 69 6.54 -10.61 12.99
CA HIS A 69 7.70 -11.20 12.33
C HIS A 69 8.65 -10.15 11.71
N LEU A 70 8.12 -9.00 11.33
CA LEU A 70 8.88 -7.86 10.84
C LEU A 70 9.41 -6.93 11.96
N GLY A 71 9.13 -7.23 13.22
CA GLY A 71 9.47 -6.37 14.35
C GLY A 71 8.48 -5.22 14.59
N VAL A 72 7.26 -5.34 14.05
CA VAL A 72 6.18 -4.35 14.18
C VAL A 72 5.08 -4.90 15.09
N ASP A 73 4.82 -4.25 16.23
CA ASP A 73 3.70 -4.63 17.09
C ASP A 73 2.47 -3.73 16.83
N LEU A 74 1.48 -4.28 16.15
CA LEU A 74 0.23 -3.58 15.84
C LEU A 74 -0.79 -3.60 16.98
N ARG A 75 -0.64 -4.47 17.99
CA ARG A 75 -1.65 -4.70 19.04
C ARG A 75 -1.94 -3.47 19.91
N PRO A 76 -0.93 -2.71 20.40
CA PRO A 76 -1.19 -1.50 21.18
C PRO A 76 -1.99 -0.47 20.38
N HIS A 77 -1.65 -0.30 19.11
CA HIS A 77 -2.24 0.69 18.21
C HIS A 77 -3.68 0.33 17.80
N LEU A 78 -3.98 -0.97 17.64
CA LEU A 78 -5.36 -1.46 17.45
C LEU A 78 -6.22 -1.21 18.70
N ARG A 79 -5.66 -1.44 19.90
CA ARG A 79 -6.39 -1.24 21.17
C ARG A 79 -6.64 0.24 21.47
N SER A 80 -5.69 1.11 21.14
CA SER A 80 -5.84 2.56 21.35
C SER A 80 -6.70 3.25 20.29
N GLY A 81 -7.05 2.57 19.20
CA GLY A 81 -7.74 3.17 18.05
C GLY A 81 -6.85 4.04 17.15
N GLN A 82 -5.54 4.08 17.40
CA GLN A 82 -4.58 4.76 16.53
C GLN A 82 -4.45 4.06 15.17
N LEU A 83 -4.57 2.72 15.15
CA LEU A 83 -4.70 1.92 13.93
C LEU A 83 -6.13 1.38 13.83
N PHE A 84 -6.80 1.71 12.74
CA PHE A 84 -8.05 1.09 12.36
C PHE A 84 -7.82 0.11 11.21
N ALA A 85 -8.04 -1.18 11.48
CA ALA A 85 -7.89 -2.24 10.48
C ALA A 85 -9.26 -2.83 10.10
N LEU A 86 -9.62 -2.71 8.84
CA LEU A 86 -10.82 -3.30 8.27
C LEU A 86 -10.49 -4.49 7.39
N ARG A 87 -11.08 -5.63 7.70
CA ARG A 87 -11.03 -6.81 6.84
C ARG A 87 -12.26 -6.86 5.94
N TYR A 88 -12.05 -6.83 4.63
CA TYR A 88 -13.13 -7.15 3.70
C TYR A 88 -13.31 -8.67 3.54
N LYS A 89 -14.57 -9.08 3.36
CA LYS A 89 -14.95 -10.49 3.23
C LYS A 89 -14.56 -11.04 1.86
N SER A 90 -14.46 -12.36 1.74
CA SER A 90 -14.14 -13.06 0.49
C SER A 90 -15.14 -12.80 -0.63
N ASP A 91 -16.41 -12.52 -0.29
CA ASP A 91 -17.49 -12.21 -1.22
C ASP A 91 -17.49 -10.74 -1.70
N PHE A 92 -16.58 -9.91 -1.21
CA PHE A 92 -16.57 -8.48 -1.52
C PHE A 92 -16.43 -8.20 -3.02
N ALA A 93 -15.51 -8.92 -3.71
CA ALA A 93 -15.36 -8.81 -5.16
C ALA A 93 -16.63 -9.22 -5.91
N SER A 94 -17.26 -10.32 -5.49
CA SER A 94 -18.52 -10.81 -6.08
C SER A 94 -19.66 -9.81 -5.87
N ARG A 95 -19.73 -9.17 -4.70
CA ARG A 95 -20.72 -8.13 -4.42
C ARG A 95 -20.54 -6.91 -5.32
N LEU A 96 -19.32 -6.46 -5.55
CA LEU A 96 -19.03 -5.38 -6.49
C LEU A 96 -19.35 -5.80 -7.93
N ALA A 97 -19.06 -7.05 -8.31
CA ALA A 97 -19.39 -7.59 -9.63
C ALA A 97 -20.90 -7.71 -9.84
N SER A 98 -21.67 -8.04 -8.81
CA SER A 98 -23.14 -8.16 -8.87
C SER A 98 -23.89 -6.83 -8.79
N GLY A 99 -23.21 -5.69 -8.88
CA GLY A 99 -23.82 -4.37 -9.01
C GLY A 99 -24.01 -3.59 -7.72
N VAL A 100 -23.39 -4.00 -6.58
CA VAL A 100 -23.35 -3.14 -5.39
C VAL A 100 -22.60 -1.84 -5.75
N PRO A 101 -23.23 -0.66 -5.58
CA PRO A 101 -22.58 0.59 -5.93
C PRO A 101 -21.30 0.79 -5.09
N VAL A 102 -20.17 1.01 -5.76
CA VAL A 102 -18.89 1.23 -5.10
C VAL A 102 -18.92 2.40 -4.13
N GLY A 103 -19.67 3.46 -4.47
CA GLY A 103 -19.85 4.63 -3.59
C GLY A 103 -20.35 4.24 -2.20
N ARG A 104 -21.30 3.32 -2.11
CA ARG A 104 -21.80 2.82 -0.82
C ARG A 104 -20.71 2.19 0.04
N VAL A 105 -19.82 1.40 -0.59
CA VAL A 105 -18.70 0.78 0.12
C VAL A 105 -17.70 1.82 0.60
N LEU A 106 -17.42 2.83 -0.23
CA LEU A 106 -16.50 3.91 0.12
C LEU A 106 -17.09 4.82 1.21
N ASP A 107 -18.40 5.02 1.24
CA ASP A 107 -19.09 5.75 2.31
C ASP A 107 -19.05 4.97 3.64
N GLU A 108 -19.16 3.64 3.61
CA GLU A 108 -18.96 2.79 4.79
C GLU A 108 -17.51 2.93 5.33
N LEU A 109 -16.51 2.96 4.46
CA LEU A 109 -15.11 3.23 4.84
C LEU A 109 -14.94 4.62 5.43
N ARG A 110 -15.53 5.63 4.81
CA ARG A 110 -15.50 7.02 5.30
C ARG A 110 -16.10 7.12 6.69
N ALA A 111 -17.26 6.50 6.91
CA ALA A 111 -17.91 6.46 8.21
C ALA A 111 -17.04 5.77 9.27
N ALA A 112 -16.42 4.62 8.92
CA ALA A 112 -15.53 3.89 9.81
C ALA A 112 -14.28 4.71 10.20
N TRP A 113 -13.79 5.58 9.33
CA TRP A 113 -12.62 6.44 9.58
C TRP A 113 -12.95 7.80 10.22
N THR A 114 -14.21 8.09 10.48
CA THR A 114 -14.62 9.38 11.08
C THR A 114 -13.96 9.61 12.44
N THR A 115 -13.80 8.58 13.25
CA THR A 115 -13.16 8.66 14.57
C THR A 115 -11.65 8.66 14.50
N THR A 116 -11.06 7.75 13.70
CA THR A 116 -9.60 7.59 13.61
C THR A 116 -8.93 8.70 12.82
N ARG A 117 -9.63 9.23 11.80
CA ARG A 117 -9.11 10.26 10.85
C ARG A 117 -7.68 9.94 10.41
N PRO A 118 -7.46 8.81 9.73
CA PRO A 118 -6.11 8.35 9.41
C PRO A 118 -5.37 9.35 8.52
N THR A 119 -4.14 9.67 8.88
CA THR A 119 -3.21 10.46 8.04
C THR A 119 -2.47 9.58 7.04
N ARG A 120 -2.43 8.26 7.31
CA ARG A 120 -1.91 7.25 6.37
C ARG A 120 -2.93 6.15 6.16
N ILE A 121 -3.11 5.77 4.91
CA ILE A 121 -4.05 4.72 4.49
C ILE A 121 -3.30 3.66 3.70
N ALA A 122 -3.57 2.39 4.00
CA ALA A 122 -3.09 1.27 3.21
C ALA A 122 -4.26 0.40 2.74
N ILE A 123 -4.26 0.03 1.46
CA ILE A 123 -5.23 -0.90 0.87
C ILE A 123 -4.48 -2.11 0.31
N ASN A 124 -4.67 -3.27 0.93
CA ASN A 124 -4.02 -4.53 0.58
C ASN A 124 -5.06 -5.62 0.24
N SER A 125 -5.47 -5.78 -0.99
CA SER A 125 -5.13 -5.09 -2.23
C SER A 125 -6.38 -4.46 -2.84
N CYS A 126 -6.23 -3.67 -3.92
CA CYS A 126 -7.38 -3.14 -4.65
C CYS A 126 -8.00 -4.16 -5.66
N SER A 127 -7.53 -5.42 -5.69
CA SER A 127 -8.06 -6.46 -6.59
C SER A 127 -9.58 -6.56 -6.63
N PRO A 128 -10.33 -6.43 -5.53
CA PRO A 128 -11.79 -6.50 -5.58
C PRO A 128 -12.43 -5.45 -6.48
N PHE A 129 -11.81 -4.28 -6.60
CA PHE A 129 -12.30 -3.20 -7.47
C PHE A 129 -12.08 -3.50 -8.96
N LEU A 130 -11.21 -4.47 -9.29
CA LEU A 130 -10.92 -4.94 -10.64
C LEU A 130 -11.78 -6.13 -11.07
N ALA A 131 -12.65 -6.65 -10.19
CA ALA A 131 -13.50 -7.79 -10.51
C ALA A 131 -14.34 -7.53 -11.77
N ASP A 132 -14.49 -8.55 -12.60
CA ASP A 132 -15.32 -8.50 -13.81
C ASP A 132 -16.78 -8.18 -13.46
N GLY A 133 -17.52 -7.61 -14.40
CA GLY A 133 -18.90 -7.12 -14.20
C GLY A 133 -19.01 -5.64 -14.53
N ALA A 134 -19.80 -4.86 -13.84
CA ALA A 134 -20.01 -3.42 -14.11
C ALA A 134 -18.69 -2.62 -14.33
N PRO A 135 -18.71 -1.43 -14.94
CA PRO A 135 -17.51 -0.74 -15.43
C PRO A 135 -16.45 -0.59 -14.32
N SER A 136 -15.42 -1.41 -14.44
CA SER A 136 -14.29 -1.46 -13.49
C SER A 136 -13.52 -0.15 -13.45
N ASP A 137 -13.50 0.59 -14.55
CA ASP A 137 -12.88 1.90 -14.67
C ASP A 137 -13.55 2.92 -13.73
N ALA A 138 -14.89 2.92 -13.69
CA ALA A 138 -15.65 3.78 -12.79
C ALA A 138 -15.40 3.43 -11.30
N ARG A 139 -15.23 2.14 -10.99
CA ARG A 139 -14.90 1.70 -9.62
C ARG A 139 -13.50 2.14 -9.20
N MET A 140 -12.55 2.02 -10.11
CA MET A 140 -11.18 2.45 -9.85
C MET A 140 -11.07 3.97 -9.75
N LEU A 141 -11.80 4.70 -10.60
CA LEU A 141 -11.90 6.15 -10.51
C LEU A 141 -12.49 6.57 -9.16
N ALA A 142 -13.61 5.98 -8.75
CA ALA A 142 -14.24 6.28 -7.47
C ALA A 142 -13.33 5.99 -6.27
N LEU A 143 -12.58 4.87 -6.28
CA LEU A 143 -11.58 4.57 -5.25
C LEU A 143 -10.48 5.64 -5.23
N THR A 144 -10.02 6.07 -6.40
CA THR A 144 -8.96 7.08 -6.52
C THR A 144 -9.41 8.43 -5.96
N GLU A 145 -10.61 8.88 -6.36
CA GLU A 145 -11.23 10.11 -5.86
C GLU A 145 -11.50 10.06 -4.35
N PHE A 146 -11.94 8.91 -3.86
CA PHE A 146 -12.13 8.69 -2.44
C PHE A 146 -10.81 8.87 -1.68
N LEU A 147 -9.73 8.23 -2.11
CA LEU A 147 -8.41 8.34 -1.47
C LEU A 147 -7.89 9.78 -1.49
N GLU A 148 -8.02 10.48 -2.62
CA GLU A 148 -7.64 11.90 -2.72
C GLU A 148 -8.47 12.78 -1.77
N SER A 149 -9.77 12.51 -1.65
CA SER A 149 -10.67 13.29 -0.78
C SER A 149 -10.34 13.17 0.71
N THR A 150 -9.64 12.10 1.13
CA THR A 150 -9.22 11.94 2.53
C THR A 150 -8.08 12.86 2.93
N GLY A 151 -7.29 13.35 1.97
CA GLY A 151 -6.05 14.08 2.22
C GLY A 151 -4.92 13.24 2.84
N ALA A 152 -5.17 11.94 3.11
CA ALA A 152 -4.17 11.04 3.68
C ALA A 152 -3.14 10.62 2.64
N THR A 153 -1.93 10.33 3.09
CA THR A 153 -0.95 9.63 2.25
C THR A 153 -1.34 8.17 2.13
N SER A 154 -1.52 7.68 0.91
CA SER A 154 -2.07 6.35 0.69
C SER A 154 -1.09 5.43 -0.02
N VAL A 155 -1.02 4.18 0.43
CA VAL A 155 -0.37 3.06 -0.26
C VAL A 155 -1.43 2.08 -0.71
N VAL A 156 -1.46 1.77 -2.00
CA VAL A 156 -2.37 0.78 -2.57
C VAL A 156 -1.54 -0.34 -3.19
N THR A 157 -1.79 -1.58 -2.78
CA THR A 157 -1.13 -2.73 -3.38
C THR A 157 -1.94 -3.29 -4.54
N LEU A 158 -1.24 -3.64 -5.61
CA LEU A 158 -1.79 -4.24 -6.82
C LEU A 158 -1.11 -5.59 -7.05
N PRO A 159 -1.87 -6.69 -7.21
CA PRO A 159 -1.32 -7.94 -7.68
C PRO A 159 -1.07 -7.86 -9.20
N GLY A 160 -0.02 -8.53 -9.66
CA GLY A 160 0.26 -8.66 -11.09
C GLY A 160 1.56 -7.98 -11.51
N GLU A 161 1.90 -8.17 -12.76
CA GLU A 161 3.06 -7.53 -13.40
C GLU A 161 2.59 -6.28 -14.15
N LEU A 162 3.20 -5.15 -13.87
CA LEU A 162 3.19 -4.04 -14.81
C LEU A 162 4.27 -4.31 -15.84
N SER A 163 3.88 -4.87 -16.98
CA SER A 163 4.72 -4.83 -18.16
C SER A 163 4.82 -3.39 -18.66
N THR A 164 5.98 -3.00 -19.15
CA THR A 164 6.17 -1.69 -19.80
C THR A 164 5.33 -1.56 -21.08
N THR A 165 4.79 -2.68 -21.59
CA THR A 165 4.04 -2.73 -22.84
C THR A 165 2.55 -3.02 -22.67
N THR A 166 2.13 -3.59 -21.54
CA THR A 166 0.71 -3.94 -21.32
C THR A 166 0.36 -3.76 -19.85
N PHE A 167 -0.38 -2.75 -19.52
CA PHE A 167 -1.04 -2.66 -18.22
C PHE A 167 -2.57 -2.70 -18.42
N ASP A 168 -3.24 -3.17 -17.39
CA ASP A 168 -4.70 -3.20 -17.39
C ASP A 168 -5.22 -1.75 -17.40
N ARG A 169 -5.91 -1.36 -18.50
CA ARG A 169 -6.48 -0.01 -18.67
C ARG A 169 -7.36 0.41 -17.50
N ARG A 170 -7.96 -0.55 -16.82
CA ARG A 170 -8.77 -0.30 -15.61
C ARG A 170 -7.98 0.36 -14.47
N LEU A 171 -6.66 0.26 -14.48
CA LEU A 171 -5.76 0.89 -13.50
C LEU A 171 -5.36 2.32 -13.88
N GLU A 172 -5.65 2.74 -15.10
CA GLU A 172 -5.24 4.06 -15.62
C GLU A 172 -5.59 5.21 -14.68
N PRO A 173 -6.83 5.33 -14.14
CA PRO A 173 -7.18 6.43 -13.22
C PRO A 173 -6.30 6.46 -11.97
N LEU A 174 -5.95 5.30 -11.44
CA LEU A 174 -5.12 5.18 -10.23
C LEU A 174 -3.64 5.45 -10.55
N ILE A 175 -3.13 4.90 -11.66
CA ILE A 175 -1.75 5.10 -12.09
C ILE A 175 -1.49 6.57 -12.43
N ASP A 176 -2.42 7.20 -13.12
CA ASP A 176 -2.26 8.60 -13.54
C ASP A 176 -2.20 9.56 -12.37
N ARG A 177 -2.99 9.32 -11.34
CA ARG A 177 -3.03 10.17 -10.15
C ARG A 177 -1.97 9.81 -9.10
N ALA A 178 -1.38 8.63 -9.19
CA ALA A 178 -0.32 8.21 -8.26
C ALA A 178 0.91 9.12 -8.33
N ALA A 179 1.44 9.47 -7.16
CA ALA A 179 2.69 10.19 -7.02
C ALA A 179 3.91 9.31 -7.32
N ALA A 180 3.81 8.02 -6.99
CA ALA A 180 4.80 7.02 -7.36
C ALA A 180 4.16 5.67 -7.68
N VAL A 181 4.75 4.95 -8.62
CA VAL A 181 4.45 3.56 -8.95
C VAL A 181 5.71 2.75 -8.78
N LEU A 182 5.70 1.83 -7.84
CA LEU A 182 6.82 1.00 -7.42
C LEU A 182 6.54 -0.45 -7.76
N ARG A 183 7.37 -1.04 -8.61
CA ARG A 183 7.27 -2.45 -9.00
C ARG A 183 8.14 -3.30 -8.11
N PHE A 184 7.50 -4.17 -7.35
CA PHE A 184 8.14 -5.14 -6.47
C PHE A 184 8.36 -6.47 -7.20
N SER A 185 9.56 -7.00 -7.11
CA SER A 185 9.93 -8.30 -7.66
C SER A 185 10.87 -9.04 -6.70
N ARG A 186 11.10 -10.32 -6.97
CA ARG A 186 12.04 -11.15 -6.22
C ARG A 186 13.12 -11.66 -7.19
N GLU A 187 14.37 -11.47 -6.83
CA GLU A 187 15.52 -11.96 -7.62
C GLU A 187 15.82 -13.43 -7.28
N PRO A 188 16.43 -14.19 -8.21
CA PRO A 188 16.78 -15.61 -7.99
C PRO A 188 17.63 -15.84 -6.74
N ALA A 189 18.47 -14.89 -6.36
CA ALA A 189 19.31 -14.94 -5.16
C ALA A 189 18.52 -14.78 -3.85
N GLY A 190 17.19 -14.67 -3.91
CA GLY A 190 16.33 -14.52 -2.73
C GLY A 190 16.15 -13.09 -2.26
N HIS A 191 16.82 -12.12 -2.89
CA HIS A 191 16.66 -10.71 -2.57
C HIS A 191 15.36 -10.13 -3.16
N TYR A 192 14.90 -9.07 -2.55
CA TYR A 192 13.78 -8.29 -3.06
C TYR A 192 14.28 -7.08 -3.83
N ARG A 193 13.53 -6.71 -4.86
CA ARG A 193 13.87 -5.60 -5.74
C ARG A 193 12.66 -4.70 -5.92
N VAL A 194 12.88 -3.38 -5.89
CA VAL A 194 11.90 -2.38 -6.27
C VAL A 194 12.43 -1.54 -7.42
N ASP A 195 11.69 -1.53 -8.51
CA ASP A 195 11.91 -0.60 -9.62
C ASP A 195 10.95 0.57 -9.51
N ILE A 196 11.46 1.77 -9.68
CA ILE A 196 10.66 2.99 -9.74
C ILE A 196 10.13 3.13 -11.17
N VAL A 197 8.86 2.77 -11.38
CA VAL A 197 8.20 2.84 -12.70
C VAL A 197 7.76 4.25 -13.03
N LYS A 198 7.28 4.97 -12.02
CA LYS A 198 6.83 6.35 -12.12
C LYS A 198 7.10 7.07 -10.81
N VAL A 199 7.59 8.28 -10.88
CA VAL A 199 7.62 9.20 -9.76
C VAL A 199 7.33 10.63 -10.28
N ARG A 200 6.42 11.31 -9.59
CA ARG A 200 6.14 12.72 -9.90
C ARG A 200 7.15 13.61 -9.19
N GLN A 201 7.63 14.63 -9.90
CA GLN A 201 8.45 15.72 -9.35
C GLN A 201 9.78 15.24 -8.70
N SER A 202 10.36 14.20 -9.27
CA SER A 202 11.70 13.75 -8.92
C SER A 202 12.44 13.35 -10.20
N PHE A 203 13.70 13.74 -10.29
CA PHE A 203 14.65 13.29 -11.30
C PHE A 203 15.52 12.18 -10.71
N SER A 204 14.94 11.26 -9.93
CA SER A 204 15.71 10.19 -9.33
C SER A 204 16.27 9.26 -10.39
N SER A 205 17.53 8.87 -10.20
CA SER A 205 18.20 7.87 -11.02
C SER A 205 17.38 6.55 -11.02
N SER A 206 17.27 5.91 -12.16
CA SER A 206 16.48 4.70 -12.40
C SER A 206 17.14 3.42 -11.85
N HIS A 207 17.97 3.52 -10.82
CA HIS A 207 18.61 2.33 -10.26
C HIS A 207 17.59 1.55 -9.41
N PRO A 208 17.52 0.23 -9.59
CA PRO A 208 16.65 -0.60 -8.77
C PRO A 208 17.12 -0.61 -7.31
N ILE A 209 16.16 -0.54 -6.40
CA ILE A 209 16.42 -0.66 -4.97
C ILE A 209 16.40 -2.14 -4.61
N ARG A 210 17.48 -2.65 -4.03
CA ARG A 210 17.58 -4.03 -3.54
C ARG A 210 17.57 -4.05 -2.02
N PHE A 211 16.87 -5.04 -1.46
CA PHE A 211 16.76 -5.19 -0.02
C PHE A 211 16.53 -6.64 0.38
N THR A 212 16.71 -6.92 1.65
CA THR A 212 16.29 -8.17 2.29
C THR A 212 15.13 -7.91 3.24
N ILE A 213 14.33 -8.95 3.50
CA ILE A 213 13.32 -8.94 4.57
C ILE A 213 13.77 -9.95 5.61
N ARG A 214 14.03 -9.49 6.84
CA ARG A 214 14.53 -10.31 7.94
C ARG A 214 13.56 -10.34 9.11
N ALA A 215 13.53 -11.45 9.79
CA ALA A 215 12.79 -11.58 11.03
C ALA A 215 13.24 -10.52 12.05
N SER A 216 12.30 -9.95 12.78
CA SER A 216 12.46 -8.96 13.85
C SER A 216 13.08 -7.60 13.44
N THR A 217 13.67 -7.48 12.26
CA THR A 217 14.29 -6.24 11.78
C THR A 217 13.67 -5.69 10.50
N GLY A 218 12.79 -6.47 9.86
CA GLY A 218 12.03 -6.06 8.68
C GLY A 218 12.89 -5.85 7.44
N ILE A 219 12.59 -4.78 6.69
CA ILE A 219 13.26 -4.44 5.44
C ILE A 219 14.62 -3.78 5.72
N ARG A 220 15.69 -4.32 5.11
CA ARG A 220 17.07 -3.81 5.22
C ARG A 220 17.69 -3.66 3.83
N ALA A 221 18.50 -2.61 3.63
CA ALA A 221 19.28 -2.45 2.42
C ALA A 221 20.27 -3.62 2.24
N LEU A 222 20.59 -3.96 0.98
CA LEU A 222 21.71 -4.86 0.70
C LEU A 222 23.01 -4.11 1.00
N GLY A 223 23.83 -4.65 1.90
CA GLY A 223 25.08 -4.03 2.33
C GLY A 223 25.10 -3.60 3.80
N ASP A 224 23.96 -3.56 4.49
CA ASP A 224 23.89 -3.26 5.93
C ASP A 224 24.31 -4.46 6.82
N ASP A 225 25.07 -5.42 6.27
CA ASP A 225 25.44 -6.68 6.92
C ASP A 225 26.79 -6.62 7.70
N THR A 226 27.28 -5.42 8.00
CA THR A 226 28.50 -5.25 8.83
C THR A 226 28.12 -4.70 10.20
N GLY A 227 27.68 -5.62 11.08
CA GLY A 227 27.43 -5.31 12.48
C GLY A 227 27.05 -6.56 13.24
#